data_2b9f6ae75cfd0d4e86515257addaab2c
#
_entry.id   2b9f6ae75cfd0d4e86515257addaab2c
#
_cell.length_a   1.000
_cell.length_b   1.000
_cell.length_c   1.000
_cell.angle_alpha   90.00
_cell.angle_beta   90.00
_cell.angle_gamma   90.00
#
_symmetry.space_group_name_H-M   'P 1'
#
loop_
_entity.id
_entity.type
_entity.pdbx_description
1 polymer ?
#
loop_
_entity_poly.entity_id
_entity_poly.type
_entity_poly.pdbx_seq_one_letter_code
_entity_poly.pdbx_strand_id
1 'polypeptide(L)'
;MMNDIGVASSPAAYSQSNSLVTKFAFILVVLLVFIVVLQMGMGVLAWVLGPNGSPKLFTGMIPGNEMVAFDQAPSANGSSTILRSDNQRGGIEFTWSIWMYVNNDRDHDKYRHVFSKGNPEQYAKSYSSPTDSPEKTGIMYPNNAPGLYLAPHTNS
;
A
#
# COMPACT_ATOMS: atom_id res chain seq x y z
N MET A 1 -35.96 -56.58 -14.53
CA MET A 1 -34.72 -56.08 -15.13
C MET A 1 -34.36 -54.77 -14.44
N MET A 2 -33.49 -54.85 -13.45
CA MET A 2 -32.99 -53.66 -12.73
C MET A 2 -31.76 -53.17 -13.52
N ASN A 3 -31.82 -51.95 -14.02
CA ASN A 3 -30.65 -51.29 -14.62
C ASN A 3 -29.71 -50.87 -13.45
N ASP A 4 -28.58 -51.51 -13.39
CA ASP A 4 -27.45 -51.04 -12.63
C ASP A 4 -26.98 -49.69 -13.21
N ILE A 5 -27.33 -48.63 -12.51
CA ILE A 5 -26.73 -47.31 -12.74
C ILE A 5 -25.31 -47.42 -12.21
N GLY A 6 -24.34 -47.48 -13.13
CA GLY A 6 -22.93 -47.62 -12.83
C GLY A 6 -22.46 -46.57 -11.83
N VAL A 7 -22.00 -47.07 -10.69
CA VAL A 7 -21.35 -46.30 -9.64
C VAL A 7 -20.16 -45.56 -10.23
N ALA A 8 -20.09 -44.26 -9.97
CA ALA A 8 -19.00 -43.39 -10.38
C ALA A 8 -17.66 -44.05 -10.03
N SER A 9 -16.91 -44.40 -11.04
CA SER A 9 -15.59 -45.03 -10.93
C SER A 9 -14.64 -44.11 -10.16
N SER A 10 -14.02 -44.64 -9.11
CA SER A 10 -13.05 -43.92 -8.32
C SER A 10 -11.89 -43.40 -9.19
N PRO A 11 -11.21 -42.30 -8.83
CA PRO A 11 -10.08 -41.75 -9.58
C PRO A 11 -8.99 -42.79 -9.89
N ALA A 12 -8.81 -43.77 -9.01
CA ALA A 12 -7.89 -44.90 -9.21
C ALA A 12 -8.29 -45.82 -10.35
N ALA A 13 -9.60 -45.96 -10.66
CA ALA A 13 -10.07 -46.78 -11.77
C ALA A 13 -9.74 -46.18 -13.14
N TYR A 14 -9.66 -44.88 -13.27
CA TYR A 14 -9.26 -44.19 -14.49
C TYR A 14 -7.77 -44.39 -14.82
N SER A 15 -6.90 -44.44 -13.80
CA SER A 15 -5.46 -44.64 -13.99
C SER A 15 -5.12 -46.08 -14.40
N GLN A 16 -5.97 -47.05 -14.08
CA GLN A 16 -5.77 -48.46 -14.40
C GLN A 16 -6.38 -48.88 -15.75
N SER A 17 -7.12 -47.99 -16.40
CA SER A 17 -7.69 -48.31 -17.72
C SER A 17 -6.58 -48.40 -18.78
N ASN A 18 -6.65 -49.46 -19.64
CA ASN A 18 -5.69 -49.65 -20.73
C ASN A 18 -5.90 -48.70 -21.92
N SER A 19 -6.94 -47.88 -21.90
CA SER A 19 -7.20 -46.91 -22.97
C SER A 19 -6.27 -45.70 -22.83
N LEU A 20 -5.51 -45.39 -23.86
CA LEU A 20 -4.68 -44.20 -23.95
C LEU A 20 -5.49 -42.92 -23.73
N VAL A 21 -6.71 -42.86 -24.27
CA VAL A 21 -7.61 -41.69 -24.12
C VAL A 21 -7.96 -41.45 -22.66
N THR A 22 -8.29 -42.50 -21.91
CA THR A 22 -8.62 -42.39 -20.49
C THR A 22 -7.43 -41.89 -19.67
N LYS A 23 -6.21 -42.34 -19.98
CA LYS A 23 -4.98 -41.87 -19.31
C LYS A 23 -4.72 -40.39 -19.61
N PHE A 24 -4.88 -39.96 -20.85
CA PHE A 24 -4.75 -38.56 -21.22
C PHE A 24 -5.82 -37.69 -20.54
N ALA A 25 -7.07 -38.12 -20.55
CA ALA A 25 -8.16 -37.41 -19.89
C ALA A 25 -7.90 -37.26 -18.37
N PHE A 26 -7.42 -38.33 -17.72
CA PHE A 26 -7.06 -38.26 -16.29
C PHE A 26 -5.94 -37.24 -16.01
N ILE A 27 -4.84 -37.28 -16.79
CA ILE A 27 -3.74 -36.33 -16.65
C ILE A 27 -4.23 -34.89 -16.86
N LEU A 28 -5.08 -34.66 -17.86
CA LEU A 28 -5.63 -33.33 -18.13
C LEU A 28 -6.49 -32.82 -16.97
N VAL A 29 -7.35 -33.68 -16.41
CA VAL A 29 -8.15 -33.30 -15.21
C VAL A 29 -7.26 -32.99 -14.02
N VAL A 30 -6.25 -33.81 -13.74
CA VAL A 30 -5.30 -33.58 -12.67
C VAL A 30 -4.56 -32.25 -12.85
N LEU A 31 -4.10 -31.95 -14.06
CA LEU A 31 -3.44 -30.69 -14.39
C LEU A 31 -4.36 -29.50 -14.18
N LEU A 32 -5.62 -29.61 -14.61
CA LEU A 32 -6.61 -28.54 -14.44
C LEU A 32 -6.90 -28.27 -12.97
N VAL A 33 -7.11 -29.33 -12.18
CA VAL A 33 -7.29 -29.21 -10.73
C VAL A 33 -6.07 -28.56 -10.07
N PHE A 34 -4.88 -28.97 -10.47
CA PHE A 34 -3.63 -28.39 -9.97
C PHE A 34 -3.52 -26.89 -10.27
N ILE A 35 -3.85 -26.46 -11.49
CA ILE A 35 -3.85 -25.04 -11.87
C ILE A 35 -4.85 -24.25 -11.01
N VAL A 36 -6.05 -24.79 -10.80
CA VAL A 36 -7.07 -24.14 -9.96
C VAL A 36 -6.58 -23.98 -8.52
N VAL A 37 -6.00 -25.04 -7.96
CA VAL A 37 -5.43 -25.00 -6.59
C VAL A 37 -4.30 -23.99 -6.47
N LEU A 38 -3.41 -23.92 -7.47
CA LEU A 38 -2.35 -22.91 -7.51
C LEU A 38 -2.90 -21.49 -7.57
N GLN A 39 -3.89 -21.24 -8.41
CA GLN A 39 -4.50 -19.90 -8.49
C GLN A 39 -5.18 -19.50 -7.19
N MET A 40 -5.91 -20.42 -6.56
CA MET A 40 -6.49 -20.17 -5.25
C MET A 40 -5.41 -19.89 -4.19
N GLY A 41 -4.34 -20.68 -4.18
CA GLY A 41 -3.20 -20.49 -3.28
C GLY A 41 -2.54 -19.11 -3.44
N MET A 42 -2.28 -18.71 -4.69
CA MET A 42 -1.75 -17.36 -4.97
C MET A 42 -2.70 -16.25 -4.54
N GLY A 43 -4.01 -16.41 -4.72
CA GLY A 43 -5.02 -15.46 -4.27
C GLY A 43 -5.03 -15.29 -2.76
N VAL A 44 -4.97 -16.39 -2.02
CA VAL A 44 -4.88 -16.37 -0.55
C VAL A 44 -3.57 -15.72 -0.08
N LEU A 45 -2.45 -16.05 -0.71
CA LEU A 45 -1.16 -15.42 -0.39
C LEU A 45 -1.19 -13.91 -0.64
N ALA A 46 -1.72 -13.48 -1.77
CA ALA A 46 -1.84 -12.07 -2.11
C ALA A 46 -2.75 -11.32 -1.11
N TRP A 47 -3.80 -11.96 -0.62
CA TRP A 47 -4.68 -11.40 0.39
C TRP A 47 -3.99 -11.29 1.76
N VAL A 48 -3.28 -12.32 2.20
CA VAL A 48 -2.60 -12.35 3.52
C VAL A 48 -1.35 -11.47 3.57
N LEU A 49 -0.55 -11.49 2.49
CA LEU A 49 0.72 -10.76 2.41
C LEU A 49 0.58 -9.40 1.74
N GLY A 50 -0.61 -9.08 1.22
CA GLY A 50 -0.86 -7.80 0.58
C GLY A 50 -0.68 -6.62 1.55
N PRO A 51 -0.17 -5.48 1.08
CA PRO A 51 0.00 -4.30 1.91
C PRO A 51 -1.36 -3.76 2.36
N ASN A 52 -1.42 -3.28 3.60
CA ASN A 52 -2.64 -2.71 4.16
C ASN A 52 -3.01 -1.41 3.43
N GLY A 53 -4.27 -1.28 3.01
CA GLY A 53 -4.79 -0.07 2.37
C GLY A 53 -4.86 1.16 3.30
N SER A 54 -4.78 0.95 4.62
CA SER A 54 -4.81 2.01 5.64
C SER A 54 -3.70 1.78 6.66
N PRO A 55 -2.43 1.99 6.30
CA PRO A 55 -1.33 1.79 7.21
C PRO A 55 -1.32 2.86 8.31
N LYS A 56 -1.11 2.41 9.54
CA LYS A 56 -0.84 3.29 10.67
C LYS A 56 0.65 3.63 10.68
N LEU A 57 0.99 4.90 10.43
CA LEU A 57 2.39 5.31 10.34
C LEU A 57 3.06 5.34 11.71
N PHE A 58 2.35 5.84 12.72
CA PHE A 58 2.84 5.82 14.10
C PHE A 58 1.70 5.72 15.09
N THR A 59 2.03 5.31 16.31
CA THR A 59 1.12 5.23 17.46
C THR A 59 1.75 5.98 18.62
N GLY A 60 0.93 6.72 19.34
CA GLY A 60 1.39 7.55 20.45
C GLY A 60 1.63 9.01 20.05
N MET A 61 2.18 9.78 21.00
CA MET A 61 2.48 11.19 20.83
C MET A 61 3.93 11.37 20.39
N ILE A 62 4.15 12.10 19.32
CA ILE A 62 5.48 12.49 18.85
C ILE A 62 5.64 13.99 19.10
N PRO A 63 6.74 14.41 19.75
CA PRO A 63 7.05 15.83 19.94
C PRO A 63 7.20 16.55 18.59
N GLY A 64 6.61 17.73 18.45
CA GLY A 64 6.64 18.49 17.19
C GLY A 64 8.00 19.07 16.80
N ASN A 65 9.00 18.97 17.65
CA ASN A 65 10.38 19.34 17.41
C ASN A 65 11.24 18.17 16.86
N GLU A 66 10.66 16.98 16.76
CA GLU A 66 11.32 15.80 16.20
C GLU A 66 10.80 15.52 14.80
N MET A 67 11.71 15.37 13.85
CA MET A 67 11.36 14.97 12.50
C MET A 67 11.39 13.44 12.40
N VAL A 68 10.25 12.85 12.05
CA VAL A 68 10.13 11.43 11.78
C VAL A 68 9.86 11.21 10.31
N ALA A 69 10.69 10.43 9.66
CA ALA A 69 10.55 10.07 8.24
C ALA A 69 10.24 8.58 8.11
N PHE A 70 9.28 8.25 7.24
CA PHE A 70 8.90 6.89 6.91
C PHE A 70 9.27 6.60 5.47
N ASP A 71 10.15 5.64 5.26
CA ASP A 71 10.49 5.18 3.93
C ASP A 71 9.31 4.40 3.33
N GLN A 72 9.08 4.60 2.03
CA GLN A 72 8.03 3.92 1.26
C GLN A 72 8.53 2.63 0.60
N ALA A 73 9.84 2.42 0.52
CA ALA A 73 10.41 1.24 -0.09
C ALA A 73 10.14 0.00 0.77
N PRO A 74 9.46 -1.03 0.28
CA PRO A 74 9.13 -2.23 1.07
C PRO A 74 10.36 -2.97 1.63
N SER A 75 11.51 -2.77 1.00
CA SER A 75 12.79 -3.38 1.41
C SER A 75 13.50 -2.61 2.51
N ALA A 76 13.11 -1.38 2.80
CA ALA A 76 13.75 -0.58 3.84
C ALA A 76 13.28 -0.99 5.23
N ASN A 77 14.22 -1.04 6.17
CA ASN A 77 13.91 -1.42 7.54
C ASN A 77 13.05 -0.33 8.21
N GLY A 78 11.92 -0.71 8.80
CA GLY A 78 10.97 0.24 9.38
C GLY A 78 10.14 1.01 8.36
N SER A 79 10.14 0.59 7.08
CA SER A 79 9.33 1.20 6.04
C SER A 79 7.84 1.00 6.28
N SER A 80 7.03 1.95 5.84
CA SER A 80 5.59 1.84 5.83
C SER A 80 5.08 2.13 4.43
N THR A 81 4.77 1.08 3.69
CA THR A 81 4.28 1.22 2.32
C THR A 81 2.89 1.81 2.32
N ILE A 82 2.75 2.99 1.74
CA ILE A 82 1.47 3.64 1.48
C ILE A 82 1.08 3.33 0.04
N LEU A 83 -0.04 2.62 -0.12
CA LEU A 83 -0.54 2.28 -1.45
C LEU A 83 -0.84 3.55 -2.26
N ARG A 84 -0.64 3.44 -3.56
CA ARG A 84 -1.04 4.49 -4.48
C ARG A 84 -2.57 4.63 -4.46
N SER A 85 -3.06 5.86 -4.45
CA SER A 85 -4.50 6.15 -4.54
C SER A 85 -5.06 5.64 -5.86
N ASP A 86 -6.28 5.11 -5.83
CA ASP A 86 -7.01 4.77 -7.04
C ASP A 86 -7.37 6.05 -7.80
N ASN A 87 -7.26 5.99 -9.13
CA ASN A 87 -7.62 7.10 -9.99
C ASN A 87 -9.12 7.01 -10.31
N GLN A 88 -9.93 7.76 -9.60
CA GLN A 88 -11.37 7.84 -9.80
C GLN A 88 -11.74 8.87 -10.88
N ARG A 89 -13.03 8.92 -11.28
CA ARG A 89 -13.52 9.89 -12.28
C ARG A 89 -13.27 11.35 -11.91
N GLY A 90 -13.24 11.66 -10.60
CA GLY A 90 -12.99 13.00 -10.07
C GLY A 90 -11.52 13.32 -9.79
N GLY A 91 -10.61 12.40 -10.05
CA GLY A 91 -9.19 12.53 -9.75
C GLY A 91 -8.68 11.52 -8.72
N ILE A 92 -7.56 11.85 -8.08
CA ILE A 92 -6.92 10.99 -7.07
C ILE A 92 -7.63 11.18 -5.74
N GLU A 93 -8.14 10.09 -5.17
CA GLU A 93 -8.79 10.09 -3.86
C GLU A 93 -7.87 9.52 -2.80
N PHE A 94 -7.71 10.24 -1.69
CA PHE A 94 -6.97 9.78 -0.51
C PHE A 94 -7.52 10.44 0.76
N THR A 95 -7.33 9.77 1.88
CA THR A 95 -7.66 10.29 3.21
C THR A 95 -6.45 10.17 4.13
N TRP A 96 -6.10 11.26 4.79
CA TRP A 96 -5.12 11.30 5.84
C TRP A 96 -5.80 11.67 7.15
N SER A 97 -5.55 10.93 8.20
CA SER A 97 -6.10 11.18 9.52
C SER A 97 -4.95 11.43 10.50
N ILE A 98 -4.98 12.57 11.17
CA ILE A 98 -3.99 12.96 12.15
C ILE A 98 -4.67 13.65 13.33
N TRP A 99 -4.21 13.35 14.53
CA TRP A 99 -4.56 14.07 15.75
C TRP A 99 -3.35 14.87 16.16
N MET A 100 -3.56 16.18 16.38
CA MET A 100 -2.49 17.06 16.83
C MET A 100 -2.94 17.92 18.01
N TYR A 101 -2.01 18.18 18.90
CA TYR A 101 -2.16 19.17 19.96
C TYR A 101 -1.23 20.34 19.66
N VAL A 102 -1.80 21.54 19.52
CA VAL A 102 -1.05 22.75 19.26
C VAL A 102 -0.99 23.57 20.55
N ASN A 103 0.21 23.65 21.13
CA ASN A 103 0.47 24.58 22.23
C ASN A 103 0.98 25.90 21.63
N ASN A 104 0.19 26.96 21.81
CA ASN A 104 0.42 28.21 21.09
C ASN A 104 1.07 29.25 22.00
N ASP A 105 2.27 28.99 22.43
CA ASP A 105 2.98 29.96 23.28
C ASP A 105 3.81 30.99 22.49
N ARG A 106 3.89 30.87 21.17
CA ARG A 106 4.81 31.67 20.36
C ARG A 106 4.21 32.07 19.03
N ASP A 107 4.34 33.35 18.72
CA ASP A 107 4.15 33.87 17.37
C ASP A 107 5.30 33.38 16.47
N HIS A 108 4.97 32.83 15.30
CA HIS A 108 5.93 32.31 14.35
C HIS A 108 5.77 33.03 13.00
N ASP A 109 6.86 33.52 12.48
CA ASP A 109 6.92 34.21 11.18
C ASP A 109 6.84 33.26 9.98
N LYS A 110 6.89 31.95 10.22
CA LYS A 110 6.96 30.93 9.16
C LYS A 110 5.88 29.87 9.33
N TYR A 111 5.55 29.24 8.21
CA TYR A 111 4.73 28.03 8.25
C TYR A 111 5.40 26.94 9.08
N ARG A 112 4.63 26.28 9.91
CA ARG A 112 5.09 25.13 10.71
C ARG A 112 4.63 23.84 10.06
N HIS A 113 5.57 23.05 9.62
CA HIS A 113 5.31 21.77 8.97
C HIS A 113 4.74 20.77 9.98
N VAL A 114 3.59 20.16 9.63
CA VAL A 114 2.98 19.08 10.40
C VAL A 114 3.32 17.75 9.77
N PHE A 115 2.97 17.56 8.50
CA PHE A 115 3.41 16.41 7.73
C PHE A 115 3.40 16.73 6.22
N SER A 116 4.20 16.01 5.47
CA SER A 116 4.17 16.02 4.01
C SER A 116 4.52 14.65 3.46
N LYS A 117 4.02 14.35 2.26
CA LYS A 117 4.45 13.21 1.45
C LYS A 117 5.27 13.74 0.28
N GLY A 118 6.50 13.26 0.16
CA GLY A 118 7.40 13.67 -0.90
C GLY A 118 8.82 13.18 -0.66
N ASN A 119 9.73 13.48 -1.58
CA ASN A 119 11.13 13.15 -1.42
C ASN A 119 11.89 14.36 -0.81
N PRO A 120 12.41 14.27 0.42
CA PRO A 120 13.11 15.36 1.08
C PRO A 120 14.46 15.69 0.42
N GLU A 121 15.10 14.75 -0.26
CA GLU A 121 16.43 14.94 -0.83
C GLU A 121 16.47 15.90 -2.04
N GLN A 122 15.35 16.10 -2.70
CA GLN A 122 15.26 17.04 -3.83
C GLN A 122 15.26 18.50 -3.41
N TYR A 123 15.03 18.79 -2.12
CA TYR A 123 14.93 20.15 -1.61
C TYR A 123 16.24 20.93 -1.69
N ALA A 124 17.36 20.27 -1.55
CA ALA A 124 18.66 20.94 -1.51
C ALA A 124 19.21 21.33 -2.91
N LYS A 125 18.67 20.76 -3.98
CA LYS A 125 19.29 20.87 -5.32
C LYS A 125 18.52 21.69 -6.36
N SER A 126 17.26 22.06 -6.11
CA SER A 126 16.38 22.64 -7.14
C SER A 126 15.95 24.09 -6.89
N TYR A 127 16.52 24.78 -5.94
CA TYR A 127 16.14 26.16 -5.68
C TYR A 127 16.91 27.13 -6.57
N SER A 128 16.22 27.63 -7.57
CA SER A 128 16.69 28.75 -8.40
C SER A 128 16.33 30.12 -7.81
N SER A 129 15.52 30.18 -6.74
CA SER A 129 15.15 31.43 -6.11
C SER A 129 15.43 31.44 -4.61
N PRO A 130 16.23 32.39 -4.12
CA PRO A 130 16.54 32.51 -2.69
C PRO A 130 15.33 32.92 -1.81
N THR A 131 14.23 33.33 -2.42
CA THR A 131 13.01 33.73 -1.71
C THR A 131 12.12 32.57 -1.29
N ASP A 132 12.22 31.44 -1.97
CA ASP A 132 11.30 30.30 -1.81
C ASP A 132 11.93 29.12 -1.04
N SER A 133 13.05 29.34 -0.36
CA SER A 133 13.71 28.26 0.39
C SER A 133 12.85 27.83 1.61
N PRO A 134 12.83 26.54 1.97
CA PRO A 134 12.15 26.05 3.17
C PRO A 134 12.58 26.76 4.46
N GLU A 135 13.84 27.17 4.51
CA GLU A 135 14.37 27.93 5.66
C GLU A 135 13.69 29.27 5.86
N LYS A 136 13.21 29.91 4.77
CA LYS A 136 12.53 31.20 4.82
C LYS A 136 11.02 31.07 4.96
N THR A 137 10.40 30.13 4.25
CA THR A 137 8.96 29.99 4.23
C THR A 137 8.42 28.97 5.25
N GLY A 138 9.22 27.97 5.61
CA GLY A 138 8.80 26.82 6.40
C GLY A 138 8.02 25.77 5.59
N ILE A 139 7.84 25.99 4.28
CA ILE A 139 7.13 25.08 3.40
C ILE A 139 8.11 24.13 2.72
N MET A 140 7.78 22.86 2.69
CA MET A 140 8.58 21.83 2.03
C MET A 140 8.32 21.85 0.51
N TYR A 141 9.38 21.92 -0.31
CA TYR A 141 9.33 21.96 -1.76
C TYR A 141 10.22 20.88 -2.37
N PRO A 142 9.97 20.41 -3.60
CA PRO A 142 8.84 20.72 -4.48
C PRO A 142 7.63 19.83 -4.26
N ASN A 143 7.73 18.77 -3.45
CA ASN A 143 6.73 17.71 -3.35
C ASN A 143 5.94 17.80 -2.04
N ASN A 144 4.78 18.44 -2.09
CA ASN A 144 3.80 18.51 -1.02
C ASN A 144 2.48 17.85 -1.44
N ALA A 145 2.48 16.56 -1.65
CA ALA A 145 1.30 15.86 -2.13
C ALA A 145 0.94 14.65 -1.26
N PRO A 146 0.23 14.81 -0.16
CA PRO A 146 -0.24 16.05 0.47
C PRO A 146 0.80 16.70 1.39
N GLY A 147 0.55 17.95 1.78
CA GLY A 147 1.25 18.65 2.85
C GLY A 147 0.28 19.37 3.78
N LEU A 148 0.52 19.31 5.09
CA LEU A 148 -0.23 20.02 6.12
C LEU A 148 0.70 20.93 6.90
N TYR A 149 0.29 22.18 7.06
CA TYR A 149 1.06 23.24 7.73
C TYR A 149 0.17 24.07 8.62
N LEU A 150 0.74 24.60 9.69
CA LEU A 150 0.11 25.67 10.45
C LEU A 150 0.59 27.01 9.90
N ALA A 151 -0.35 27.92 9.66
CA ALA A 151 -0.04 29.23 9.11
C ALA A 151 0.77 30.09 10.12
N PRO A 152 1.62 31.02 9.63
CA PRO A 152 2.29 31.98 10.50
C PRO A 152 1.27 32.90 11.15
N HIS A 153 1.57 33.40 12.35
CA HIS A 153 0.77 34.32 13.17
C HIS A 153 -0.64 33.80 13.52
N THR A 154 -0.99 32.57 13.19
CA THR A 154 -2.30 31.99 13.47
C THR A 154 -2.18 30.55 13.94
N ASN A 155 -3.26 30.04 14.56
CA ASN A 155 -3.42 28.64 14.94
C ASN A 155 -4.39 27.88 14.05
N SER A 156 -4.74 28.46 12.93
CA SER A 156 -5.68 27.88 11.95
C SER A 156 -4.95 27.31 10.75
#